data_482fac0a51e5d64d13ec11407cd7b15a
#
_entry.id   482fac0a51e5d64d13ec11407cd7b15a
#
_cell.length_a   1.000
_cell.length_b   1.000
_cell.length_c   1.000
_cell.angle_alpha   90.00
_cell.angle_beta   90.00
_cell.angle_gamma   90.00
#
_symmetry.space_group_name_H-M   'P 1'
#
loop_
_entity.id
_entity.type
_entity.pdbx_description
1 polymer ?
#
loop_
_entity_poly.entity_id
_entity_poly.type
_entity_poly.pdbx_seq_one_letter_code
_entity_poly.pdbx_strand_id
1 'polypeptide(L)'
;MPSEFQEALPILEKIKAAGFEAYFVGGSVRDALLDRPIHDVDIASSSYPEETKAIFDRTVDIGIEHGTVLVLENGQEYEITTFRTEDVYVDYRRPSSVSFVRSLEEDLKRRDFTVNAFALNEKGEIVDLFQGLEDLENKVLRAVGLPRERFHEDALRIMRGFRFQASLGFELEAATFDAMKECAPLLEKISVERTFIEFDKLLLSPYWRQGLEAMLASKTYHYLPEMKDRKEALERLFDIELEFTFSTSEQAWAALVLALDIQDIPKFFKKWKTSREFAKTVEQIVEILKLREKGSLDKRACYKYEKRLLLVAEELREAYALSVDYLAIERVYDSLTIHDKHEVVVNGGMLIKDYGFQPGPALGEILTKIEYAIVDGELANEKEAIIAYIQQVKEEEK
;
A
#
# COMPACT_ATOMS: atom_id res chain seq x y z
N MET A 1 9.62 23.14 -17.58
CA MET A 1 9.55 22.72 -16.17
C MET A 1 8.08 22.48 -15.88
N PRO A 2 7.67 21.33 -15.35
CA PRO A 2 6.31 21.03 -14.89
C PRO A 2 5.73 22.08 -13.92
N SER A 3 4.41 22.19 -13.86
CA SER A 3 3.72 23.16 -13.01
C SER A 3 4.05 23.03 -11.54
N GLU A 4 4.17 21.78 -11.05
CA GLU A 4 4.47 21.45 -9.67
C GLU A 4 5.82 22.01 -9.22
N PHE A 5 6.82 21.94 -10.10
CA PHE A 5 8.12 22.58 -9.83
C PHE A 5 8.05 24.09 -9.94
N GLN A 6 7.25 24.64 -10.88
CA GLN A 6 7.08 26.09 -10.98
C GLN A 6 6.43 26.68 -9.72
N GLU A 7 5.46 26.00 -9.13
CA GLU A 7 4.81 26.39 -7.87
C GLU A 7 5.79 26.35 -6.69
N ALA A 8 6.73 25.41 -6.69
CA ALA A 8 7.75 25.25 -5.63
C ALA A 8 9.01 26.10 -5.85
N LEU A 9 9.20 26.72 -7.02
CA LEU A 9 10.35 27.57 -7.33
C LEU A 9 10.64 28.65 -6.27
N PRO A 10 9.65 29.40 -5.75
CA PRO A 10 9.90 30.42 -4.74
C PRO A 10 10.60 29.88 -3.47
N ILE A 11 10.40 28.59 -3.15
CA ILE A 11 11.08 27.95 -2.03
C ILE A 11 12.58 27.83 -2.31
N LEU A 12 12.96 27.33 -3.50
CA LEU A 12 14.37 27.25 -3.89
C LEU A 12 15.02 28.63 -3.90
N GLU A 13 14.33 29.64 -4.45
CA GLU A 13 14.83 31.00 -4.54
C GLU A 13 15.08 31.62 -3.17
N LYS A 14 14.16 31.43 -2.20
CA LYS A 14 14.32 31.91 -0.82
C LYS A 14 15.55 31.26 -0.14
N ILE A 15 15.73 29.96 -0.30
CA ILE A 15 16.88 29.24 0.26
C ILE A 15 18.18 29.76 -0.35
N LYS A 16 18.22 29.94 -1.67
CA LYS A 16 19.38 30.47 -2.40
C LYS A 16 19.68 31.92 -2.04
N ALA A 17 18.66 32.75 -1.88
CA ALA A 17 18.83 34.14 -1.43
C ALA A 17 19.42 34.21 0.00
N ALA A 18 19.20 33.19 0.82
CA ALA A 18 19.82 33.05 2.15
C ALA A 18 21.26 32.50 2.10
N GLY A 19 21.79 32.22 0.89
CA GLY A 19 23.19 31.76 0.70
C GLY A 19 23.38 30.25 0.71
N PHE A 20 22.31 29.48 0.60
CA PHE A 20 22.37 28.02 0.58
C PHE A 20 22.04 27.45 -0.80
N GLU A 21 22.47 26.22 -1.08
CA GLU A 21 22.07 25.47 -2.24
C GLU A 21 20.71 24.81 -2.01
N ALA A 22 19.88 24.72 -3.05
CA ALA A 22 18.61 24.02 -3.04
C ALA A 22 18.29 23.45 -4.43
N TYR A 23 17.72 22.24 -4.43
CA TYR A 23 17.37 21.48 -5.64
C TYR A 23 16.09 20.70 -5.41
N PHE A 24 15.31 20.51 -6.47
CA PHE A 24 14.32 19.45 -6.52
C PHE A 24 15.05 18.11 -6.72
N VAL A 25 14.60 17.06 -6.04
CA VAL A 25 15.34 15.79 -6.03
C VAL A 25 14.42 14.57 -6.05
N GLY A 26 15.01 13.40 -6.26
CA GLY A 26 14.36 12.11 -6.06
C GLY A 26 13.33 11.72 -7.12
N GLY A 27 12.26 11.09 -6.64
CA GLY A 27 11.22 10.52 -7.50
C GLY A 27 10.50 11.54 -8.38
N SER A 28 10.28 12.74 -7.87
CA SER A 28 9.60 13.83 -8.61
C SER A 28 10.37 14.21 -9.87
N VAL A 29 11.71 14.31 -9.79
CA VAL A 29 12.55 14.63 -10.95
C VAL A 29 12.54 13.50 -11.97
N ARG A 30 12.65 12.24 -11.53
CA ARG A 30 12.54 11.07 -12.42
C ARG A 30 11.18 11.04 -13.12
N ASP A 31 10.09 11.23 -12.37
CA ASP A 31 8.73 11.14 -12.90
C ASP A 31 8.46 12.28 -13.90
N ALA A 32 9.00 13.48 -13.65
CA ALA A 32 8.98 14.57 -14.61
C ALA A 32 9.72 14.23 -15.92
N LEU A 33 10.88 13.57 -15.83
CA LEU A 33 11.66 13.14 -17.01
C LEU A 33 10.98 12.00 -17.79
N LEU A 34 10.08 11.26 -17.15
CA LEU A 34 9.29 10.19 -17.76
C LEU A 34 7.89 10.63 -18.20
N ASP A 35 7.57 11.92 -18.14
CA ASP A 35 6.24 12.48 -18.41
C ASP A 35 5.14 11.79 -17.57
N ARG A 36 5.49 11.41 -16.33
CA ARG A 36 4.56 10.83 -15.35
C ARG A 36 4.02 11.90 -14.40
N PRO A 37 2.83 11.67 -13.79
CA PRO A 37 2.31 12.56 -12.77
C PRO A 37 3.28 12.73 -11.60
N ILE A 38 3.50 13.97 -11.18
CA ILE A 38 4.29 14.32 -10.00
C ILE A 38 3.31 14.44 -8.83
N HIS A 39 3.52 13.66 -7.79
CA HIS A 39 2.64 13.69 -6.61
C HIS A 39 3.20 14.62 -5.53
N ASP A 40 4.45 14.45 -5.16
CA ASP A 40 5.12 15.21 -4.12
C ASP A 40 6.43 15.78 -4.65
N VAL A 41 6.73 17.03 -4.34
CA VAL A 41 7.97 17.69 -4.74
C VAL A 41 8.92 17.70 -3.56
N ASP A 42 9.93 16.82 -3.61
CA ASP A 42 11.00 16.78 -2.61
C ASP A 42 12.06 17.84 -2.90
N ILE A 43 12.44 18.62 -1.87
CA ILE A 43 13.52 19.60 -1.94
C ILE A 43 14.67 19.17 -1.04
N ALA A 44 15.87 19.18 -1.59
CA ALA A 44 17.10 18.98 -0.83
C ALA A 44 17.91 20.29 -0.78
N SER A 45 18.48 20.59 0.39
CA SER A 45 19.20 21.85 0.61
C SER A 45 20.49 21.66 1.39
N SER A 46 21.46 22.55 1.15
CA SER A 46 22.65 22.65 1.99
C SER A 46 22.38 23.35 3.35
N SER A 47 21.19 23.97 3.55
CA SER A 47 20.82 24.55 4.83
C SER A 47 20.55 23.45 5.86
N TYR A 48 21.06 23.63 7.08
CA TYR A 48 20.72 22.74 8.20
C TYR A 48 19.29 23.03 8.68
N PRO A 49 18.65 22.09 9.41
CA PRO A 49 17.26 22.27 9.81
C PRO A 49 16.96 23.61 10.49
N GLU A 50 17.82 24.06 11.40
CA GLU A 50 17.64 25.33 12.09
C GLU A 50 17.84 26.55 11.16
N GLU A 51 18.70 26.43 10.15
CA GLU A 51 18.88 27.45 9.12
C GLU A 51 17.64 27.50 8.21
N THR A 52 17.10 26.35 7.83
CA THR A 52 15.84 26.27 7.07
C THR A 52 14.69 26.91 7.83
N LYS A 53 14.57 26.64 9.13
CA LYS A 53 13.56 27.23 10.02
C LYS A 53 13.73 28.76 10.16
N ALA A 54 14.94 29.26 10.05
CA ALA A 54 15.20 30.71 10.09
C ALA A 54 14.86 31.43 8.77
N ILE A 55 14.79 30.72 7.64
CA ILE A 55 14.45 31.27 6.33
C ILE A 55 12.93 31.44 6.17
N PHE A 56 12.12 30.53 6.77
CA PHE A 56 10.68 30.46 6.56
C PHE A 56 9.90 30.78 7.84
N ASP A 57 8.82 31.56 7.71
CA ASP A 57 8.02 31.99 8.85
C ASP A 57 7.19 30.86 9.48
N ARG A 58 6.81 29.85 8.69
CA ARG A 58 5.95 28.76 9.16
C ARG A 58 6.58 27.41 8.82
N THR A 59 7.05 26.72 9.86
CA THR A 59 7.69 25.41 9.71
C THR A 59 7.16 24.44 10.76
N VAL A 60 7.21 23.13 10.43
CA VAL A 60 6.86 22.03 11.33
C VAL A 60 7.98 21.00 11.31
N ASP A 61 8.38 20.53 12.47
CA ASP A 61 9.39 19.49 12.61
C ASP A 61 8.74 18.11 12.38
N ILE A 62 8.94 17.52 11.19
CA ILE A 62 8.38 16.20 10.83
C ILE A 62 9.40 15.08 10.80
N GLY A 63 10.68 15.39 10.92
CA GLY A 63 11.80 14.43 10.85
C GLY A 63 13.14 15.12 11.04
N ILE A 64 13.21 16.05 11.98
CA ILE A 64 14.40 16.90 12.22
C ILE A 64 15.66 16.09 12.52
N GLU A 65 15.52 14.94 13.15
CA GLU A 65 16.61 13.97 13.40
C GLU A 65 17.18 13.37 12.11
N HIS A 66 16.39 13.42 11.01
CA HIS A 66 16.79 13.00 9.68
C HIS A 66 17.03 14.18 8.74
N GLY A 67 16.93 15.41 9.25
CA GLY A 67 17.20 16.64 8.51
C GLY A 67 15.99 17.18 7.73
N THR A 68 14.77 16.66 7.94
CA THR A 68 13.58 17.11 7.20
C THR A 68 12.76 18.11 8.00
N VAL A 69 12.45 19.24 7.37
CA VAL A 69 11.58 20.30 7.88
C VAL A 69 10.43 20.49 6.89
N LEU A 70 9.19 20.48 7.37
CA LEU A 70 8.03 20.86 6.58
C LEU A 70 7.88 22.37 6.59
N VAL A 71 7.82 22.97 5.42
CA VAL A 71 7.60 24.40 5.23
C VAL A 71 6.18 24.63 4.71
N LEU A 72 5.46 25.55 5.34
CA LEU A 72 4.11 25.96 4.94
C LEU A 72 4.21 27.32 4.26
N GLU A 73 4.08 27.35 2.95
CA GLU A 73 4.22 28.57 2.14
C GLU A 73 3.08 28.66 1.11
N ASN A 74 2.43 29.81 1.00
CA ASN A 74 1.34 30.07 0.05
C ASN A 74 0.19 29.04 0.07
N GLY A 75 -0.09 28.44 1.24
CA GLY A 75 -1.12 27.42 1.41
C GLY A 75 -0.73 26.02 0.95
N GLN A 76 0.53 25.83 0.57
CA GLN A 76 1.12 24.53 0.18
C GLN A 76 2.14 24.05 1.24
N GLU A 77 2.41 22.77 1.22
CA GLU A 77 3.35 22.08 2.10
C GLU A 77 4.56 21.58 1.29
N TYR A 78 5.77 21.90 1.76
CA TYR A 78 7.01 21.48 1.11
C TYR A 78 7.93 20.81 2.11
N GLU A 79 8.37 19.60 1.80
CA GLU A 79 9.39 18.91 2.58
C GLU A 79 10.79 19.34 2.12
N ILE A 80 11.55 19.95 3.01
CA ILE A 80 12.93 20.35 2.77
C ILE A 80 13.85 19.49 3.62
N THR A 81 14.69 18.70 2.94
CA THR A 81 15.65 17.83 3.60
C THR A 81 17.05 18.37 3.43
N THR A 82 17.77 18.51 4.53
CA THR A 82 19.19 18.87 4.53
C THR A 82 20.02 17.81 3.84
N PHE A 83 20.99 18.20 3.02
CA PHE A 83 21.99 17.27 2.46
C PHE A 83 22.63 16.48 3.59
N ARG A 84 22.74 15.19 3.43
CA ARG A 84 23.24 14.32 4.48
C ARG A 84 24.04 13.14 3.94
N THR A 85 24.97 12.69 4.75
CA THR A 85 25.55 11.35 4.66
C THR A 85 24.95 10.49 5.75
N GLU A 86 25.01 9.21 5.53
CA GLU A 86 24.54 8.21 6.48
C GLU A 86 25.77 7.41 6.90
N ASP A 87 26.11 7.47 8.21
CA ASP A 87 27.20 6.70 8.79
C ASP A 87 26.87 5.21 8.84
N VAL A 88 27.82 4.39 9.30
CA VAL A 88 27.69 2.94 9.40
C VAL A 88 26.32 2.57 9.97
N TYR A 89 25.56 1.82 9.18
CA TYR A 89 24.23 1.38 9.58
C TYR A 89 24.31 0.33 10.69
N VAL A 90 23.63 0.60 11.79
CA VAL A 90 23.45 -0.36 12.87
C VAL A 90 22.27 -1.25 12.47
N ASP A 91 22.50 -2.56 12.46
CA ASP A 91 21.49 -3.59 12.16
C ASP A 91 20.82 -3.44 10.77
N TYR A 92 21.53 -2.89 9.76
CA TYR A 92 21.05 -2.76 8.35
C TYR A 92 19.73 -1.99 8.23
N ARG A 93 19.40 -1.14 9.21
CA ARG A 93 18.09 -0.48 9.29
C ARG A 93 18.18 1.04 9.41
N ARG A 94 19.06 1.52 10.27
CA ARG A 94 19.23 2.96 10.53
C ARG A 94 20.69 3.29 10.53
N PRO A 95 21.10 4.42 9.95
CA PRO A 95 22.44 4.91 10.19
C PRO A 95 22.60 5.13 11.69
N SER A 96 23.77 4.81 12.23
CA SER A 96 24.11 5.07 13.64
C SER A 96 24.01 6.56 13.97
N SER A 97 24.31 7.38 12.98
CA SER A 97 24.08 8.83 12.97
C SER A 97 23.83 9.33 11.55
N VAL A 98 23.12 10.42 11.44
CA VAL A 98 22.97 11.19 10.21
C VAL A 98 23.89 12.40 10.36
N SER A 99 24.84 12.54 9.43
CA SER A 99 25.71 13.68 9.39
C SER A 99 25.24 14.64 8.30
N PHE A 100 24.85 15.84 8.71
CA PHE A 100 24.47 16.88 7.75
C PHE A 100 25.71 17.40 7.04
N VAL A 101 25.61 17.52 5.71
CA VAL A 101 26.69 17.96 4.84
C VAL A 101 26.25 19.13 3.97
N ARG A 102 27.20 19.79 3.32
CA ARG A 102 26.94 20.89 2.39
C ARG A 102 27.05 20.48 0.94
N SER A 103 27.43 19.23 0.68
CA SER A 103 27.70 18.71 -0.66
C SER A 103 26.50 17.97 -1.22
N LEU A 104 25.97 18.44 -2.35
CA LEU A 104 24.95 17.73 -3.13
C LEU A 104 25.44 16.35 -3.58
N GLU A 105 26.71 16.23 -3.99
CA GLU A 105 27.30 14.97 -4.45
C GLU A 105 27.20 13.88 -3.36
N GLU A 106 27.52 14.23 -2.11
CA GLU A 106 27.41 13.28 -0.99
C GLU A 106 25.98 12.87 -0.72
N ASP A 107 25.00 13.79 -0.83
CA ASP A 107 23.57 13.45 -0.70
C ASP A 107 23.07 12.56 -1.82
N LEU A 108 23.47 12.83 -3.06
CA LEU A 108 23.07 11.98 -4.20
C LEU A 108 23.73 10.59 -4.15
N LYS A 109 24.98 10.51 -3.66
CA LYS A 109 25.75 9.26 -3.57
C LYS A 109 25.13 8.25 -2.61
N ARG A 110 24.44 8.68 -1.54
CA ARG A 110 23.79 7.79 -0.58
C ARG A 110 22.46 7.20 -1.08
N ARG A 111 21.93 7.67 -2.21
CA ARG A 111 20.65 7.22 -2.75
C ARG A 111 20.72 5.79 -3.25
N ASP A 112 19.56 5.18 -3.44
CA ASP A 112 19.44 3.76 -3.82
C ASP A 112 19.82 3.48 -5.27
N PHE A 113 19.13 4.14 -6.22
CA PHE A 113 19.28 3.87 -7.65
C PHE A 113 19.62 5.17 -8.42
N THR A 114 20.38 5.02 -9.52
CA THR A 114 20.81 6.13 -10.35
C THR A 114 19.66 6.98 -10.86
N VAL A 115 18.56 6.34 -11.25
CA VAL A 115 17.32 7.01 -11.71
C VAL A 115 16.58 7.79 -10.63
N ASN A 116 17.00 7.71 -9.39
CA ASN A 116 16.48 8.48 -8.25
C ASN A 116 17.56 9.47 -7.71
N ALA A 117 18.73 9.51 -8.33
CA ALA A 117 19.89 10.32 -7.89
C ALA A 117 20.09 11.56 -8.75
N PHE A 118 18.99 12.19 -9.18
CA PHE A 118 19.00 13.47 -9.90
C PHE A 118 18.78 14.63 -8.95
N ALA A 119 19.28 15.80 -9.35
CA ALA A 119 18.88 17.08 -8.80
C ALA A 119 18.50 18.03 -9.94
N LEU A 120 17.42 18.78 -9.78
CA LEU A 120 16.94 19.77 -10.73
C LEU A 120 17.06 21.16 -10.09
N ASN A 121 17.79 22.06 -10.73
CA ASN A 121 17.96 23.43 -10.23
C ASN A 121 16.80 24.35 -10.65
N GLU A 122 16.81 25.61 -10.15
CA GLU A 122 15.80 26.62 -10.43
C GLU A 122 15.72 27.05 -11.91
N LYS A 123 16.75 26.76 -12.70
CA LYS A 123 16.78 27.04 -14.15
C LYS A 123 16.21 25.90 -14.98
N GLY A 124 15.85 24.77 -14.33
CA GLY A 124 15.43 23.56 -15.03
C GLY A 124 16.60 22.71 -15.57
N GLU A 125 17.80 22.93 -15.09
CA GLU A 125 18.97 22.14 -15.45
C GLU A 125 19.11 20.95 -14.54
N ILE A 126 19.34 19.76 -15.13
CA ILE A 126 19.51 18.50 -14.38
C ILE A 126 20.98 18.34 -13.98
N VAL A 127 21.21 18.08 -12.71
CA VAL A 127 22.48 17.60 -12.19
C VAL A 127 22.43 16.08 -12.09
N ASP A 128 23.20 15.40 -12.93
CA ASP A 128 23.33 13.94 -12.99
C ASP A 128 24.78 13.55 -12.78
N LEU A 129 25.12 13.04 -11.61
CA LEU A 129 26.48 12.66 -11.23
C LEU A 129 26.76 11.17 -11.39
N PHE A 130 25.73 10.36 -11.60
CA PHE A 130 25.79 8.90 -11.57
C PHE A 130 25.23 8.23 -12.84
N GLN A 131 25.17 8.98 -13.96
CA GLN A 131 24.70 8.49 -15.26
C GLN A 131 23.24 8.00 -15.25
N GLY A 132 22.44 8.57 -14.36
CA GLY A 132 21.03 8.21 -14.21
C GLY A 132 20.17 8.56 -15.42
N LEU A 133 20.52 9.61 -16.20
CA LEU A 133 19.85 9.97 -17.45
C LEU A 133 20.03 8.89 -18.52
N GLU A 134 21.23 8.35 -18.65
CA GLU A 134 21.51 7.23 -19.56
C GLU A 134 20.73 5.97 -19.14
N ASP A 135 20.73 5.66 -17.84
CA ASP A 135 19.96 4.53 -17.30
C ASP A 135 18.45 4.73 -17.49
N LEU A 136 17.96 5.96 -17.36
CA LEU A 136 16.55 6.30 -17.58
C LEU A 136 16.16 6.10 -19.06
N GLU A 137 16.96 6.58 -20.00
CA GLU A 137 16.77 6.42 -21.44
C GLU A 137 16.78 4.94 -21.85
N ASN A 138 17.74 4.18 -21.32
CA ASN A 138 17.90 2.75 -21.60
C ASN A 138 16.95 1.86 -20.76
N LYS A 139 16.12 2.45 -19.89
CA LYS A 139 15.21 1.73 -18.97
C LYS A 139 15.93 0.70 -18.09
N VAL A 140 17.05 1.08 -17.54
CA VAL A 140 17.89 0.28 -16.65
C VAL A 140 17.75 0.74 -15.22
N LEU A 141 17.57 -0.19 -14.30
CA LEU A 141 17.57 0.06 -12.85
C LEU A 141 18.92 -0.39 -12.28
N ARG A 142 19.76 0.59 -11.96
CA ARG A 142 21.13 0.41 -11.46
C ARG A 142 21.28 1.05 -10.08
N ALA A 143 21.92 0.34 -9.15
CA ALA A 143 22.27 0.90 -7.85
C ALA A 143 23.35 2.01 -7.99
N VAL A 144 23.28 3.04 -7.15
CA VAL A 144 24.31 4.09 -7.12
C VAL A 144 25.61 3.52 -6.55
N GLY A 145 26.73 3.70 -7.26
CA GLY A 145 28.05 3.24 -6.83
C GLY A 145 28.18 1.71 -6.82
N LEU A 146 28.64 1.14 -5.72
CA LEU A 146 28.79 -0.32 -5.58
C LEU A 146 27.51 -0.94 -5.01
N PRO A 147 26.79 -1.77 -5.78
CA PRO A 147 25.46 -2.30 -5.36
C PRO A 147 25.52 -3.03 -4.01
N ARG A 148 26.56 -3.84 -3.80
CA ARG A 148 26.74 -4.59 -2.56
C ARG A 148 26.84 -3.68 -1.33
N GLU A 149 27.57 -2.56 -1.43
CA GLU A 149 27.66 -1.59 -0.34
C GLU A 149 26.30 -0.96 -0.05
N ARG A 150 25.56 -0.56 -1.10
CA ARG A 150 24.22 0.02 -0.97
C ARG A 150 23.25 -0.89 -0.24
N PHE A 151 23.28 -2.21 -0.52
CA PHE A 151 22.39 -3.18 0.14
C PHE A 151 22.87 -3.56 1.55
N HIS A 152 24.15 -3.41 1.87
CA HIS A 152 24.63 -3.57 3.25
C HIS A 152 24.30 -2.35 4.13
N GLU A 153 24.15 -1.17 3.56
CA GLU A 153 23.71 0.02 4.28
C GLU A 153 22.23 -0.10 4.69
N ASP A 154 21.34 -0.32 3.74
CA ASP A 154 19.92 -0.58 3.99
C ASP A 154 19.43 -1.71 3.07
N ALA A 155 19.26 -2.90 3.63
CA ALA A 155 18.81 -4.05 2.88
C ALA A 155 17.39 -3.91 2.31
N LEU A 156 16.57 -2.96 2.83
CA LEU A 156 15.27 -2.64 2.23
C LEU A 156 15.40 -2.20 0.78
N ARG A 157 16.54 -1.64 0.38
CA ARG A 157 16.80 -1.24 -1.02
C ARG A 157 16.67 -2.41 -1.99
N ILE A 158 16.83 -3.66 -1.53
CA ILE A 158 16.58 -4.86 -2.33
C ILE A 158 15.09 -4.94 -2.70
N MET A 159 14.19 -4.81 -1.72
CA MET A 159 12.74 -4.79 -1.97
C MET A 159 12.33 -3.59 -2.81
N ARG A 160 12.95 -2.44 -2.57
CA ARG A 160 12.76 -1.23 -3.39
C ARG A 160 13.17 -1.46 -4.85
N GLY A 161 14.24 -2.24 -5.11
CA GLY A 161 14.66 -2.61 -6.46
C GLY A 161 13.56 -3.36 -7.22
N PHE A 162 13.00 -4.40 -6.63
CA PHE A 162 11.88 -5.13 -7.25
C PHE A 162 10.63 -4.25 -7.41
N ARG A 163 10.32 -3.41 -6.42
CA ARG A 163 9.21 -2.46 -6.54
C ARG A 163 9.43 -1.44 -7.66
N PHE A 164 10.63 -0.86 -7.79
CA PHE A 164 10.91 0.07 -8.89
C PHE A 164 10.89 -0.63 -10.24
N GLN A 165 11.40 -1.84 -10.35
CA GLN A 165 11.24 -2.65 -11.54
C GLN A 165 9.75 -2.81 -11.90
N ALA A 166 8.92 -3.19 -10.93
CA ALA A 166 7.47 -3.34 -11.10
C ALA A 166 6.76 -2.03 -11.44
N SER A 167 7.19 -0.90 -10.91
CA SER A 167 6.53 0.39 -11.16
C SER A 167 7.00 1.07 -12.45
N LEU A 168 8.25 0.89 -12.84
CA LEU A 168 8.84 1.55 -14.00
C LEU A 168 8.85 0.66 -15.25
N GLY A 169 8.83 -0.66 -15.10
CA GLY A 169 9.03 -1.62 -16.19
C GLY A 169 10.47 -1.62 -16.71
N PHE A 170 11.44 -1.32 -15.85
CA PHE A 170 12.87 -1.25 -16.18
C PHE A 170 13.54 -2.59 -15.93
N GLU A 171 14.61 -2.85 -16.67
CA GLU A 171 15.44 -4.02 -16.44
C GLU A 171 16.46 -3.77 -15.32
N LEU A 172 16.60 -4.73 -14.41
CA LEU A 172 17.64 -4.68 -13.38
C LEU A 172 19.00 -4.90 -14.04
N GLU A 173 19.93 -3.98 -13.77
CA GLU A 173 21.33 -4.14 -14.22
C GLU A 173 21.94 -5.39 -13.56
N ALA A 174 22.72 -6.17 -14.32
CA ALA A 174 23.21 -7.49 -13.92
C ALA A 174 23.96 -7.48 -12.59
N ALA A 175 24.91 -6.56 -12.38
CA ALA A 175 25.67 -6.48 -11.14
C ALA A 175 24.79 -6.05 -9.96
N THR A 176 23.79 -5.19 -10.20
CA THR A 176 22.77 -4.82 -9.21
C THR A 176 21.93 -6.01 -8.81
N PHE A 177 21.43 -6.79 -9.78
CA PHE A 177 20.64 -7.99 -9.51
C PHE A 177 21.42 -9.07 -8.76
N ASP A 178 22.68 -9.32 -9.16
CA ASP A 178 23.54 -10.29 -8.49
C ASP A 178 23.81 -9.90 -7.04
N ALA A 179 24.04 -8.61 -6.77
CA ALA A 179 24.20 -8.10 -5.41
C ALA A 179 22.90 -8.19 -4.60
N MET A 180 21.73 -7.93 -5.21
CA MET A 180 20.42 -8.13 -4.55
C MET A 180 20.25 -9.58 -4.12
N LYS A 181 20.58 -10.53 -5.00
CA LYS A 181 20.52 -11.96 -4.69
C LYS A 181 21.48 -12.35 -3.56
N GLU A 182 22.71 -11.89 -3.60
CA GLU A 182 23.73 -12.16 -2.59
C GLU A 182 23.34 -11.58 -1.23
N CYS A 183 22.80 -10.37 -1.19
CA CYS A 183 22.44 -9.64 0.02
C CYS A 183 21.02 -9.96 0.53
N ALA A 184 20.22 -10.75 -0.19
CA ALA A 184 18.85 -11.09 0.20
C ALA A 184 18.68 -11.59 1.65
N PRO A 185 19.61 -12.38 2.23
CA PRO A 185 19.53 -12.82 3.64
C PRO A 185 19.47 -11.65 4.64
N LEU A 186 19.98 -10.47 4.27
CA LEU A 186 19.94 -9.29 5.14
C LEU A 186 18.52 -8.77 5.38
N LEU A 187 17.55 -9.14 4.56
CA LEU A 187 16.13 -8.78 4.75
C LEU A 187 15.55 -9.32 6.05
N GLU A 188 16.09 -10.40 6.61
CA GLU A 188 15.66 -10.91 7.93
C GLU A 188 15.91 -9.90 9.06
N LYS A 189 16.80 -8.92 8.85
CA LYS A 189 17.11 -7.86 9.79
C LYS A 189 16.23 -6.62 9.61
N ILE A 190 15.48 -6.54 8.52
CA ILE A 190 14.58 -5.44 8.23
C ILE A 190 13.23 -5.66 8.91
N SER A 191 12.62 -4.60 9.41
CA SER A 191 11.29 -4.72 9.99
C SER A 191 10.27 -5.15 8.94
N VAL A 192 9.41 -6.08 9.33
CA VAL A 192 8.39 -6.66 8.45
C VAL A 192 7.45 -5.58 7.90
N GLU A 193 7.15 -4.55 8.69
CA GLU A 193 6.31 -3.42 8.28
C GLU A 193 6.90 -2.67 7.09
N ARG A 194 8.22 -2.41 7.09
CA ARG A 194 8.89 -1.78 5.94
C ARG A 194 8.86 -2.69 4.72
N THR A 195 9.13 -3.97 4.91
CA THR A 195 9.10 -4.97 3.84
C THR A 195 7.69 -5.12 3.25
N PHE A 196 6.65 -5.11 4.12
CA PHE A 196 5.25 -5.13 3.70
C PHE A 196 4.93 -3.97 2.75
N ILE A 197 5.31 -2.75 3.11
CA ILE A 197 5.03 -1.55 2.30
C ILE A 197 5.65 -1.67 0.89
N GLU A 198 6.88 -2.15 0.77
CA GLU A 198 7.54 -2.29 -0.53
C GLU A 198 6.94 -3.43 -1.35
N PHE A 199 6.60 -4.55 -0.71
CA PHE A 199 5.97 -5.68 -1.39
C PHE A 199 4.53 -5.37 -1.82
N ASP A 200 3.76 -4.71 -0.98
CA ASP A 200 2.42 -4.22 -1.32
C ASP A 200 2.44 -3.30 -2.54
N LYS A 201 3.32 -2.28 -2.53
CA LYS A 201 3.52 -1.39 -3.68
C LYS A 201 4.01 -2.11 -4.94
N LEU A 202 4.80 -3.18 -4.80
CA LEU A 202 5.21 -4.02 -5.93
C LEU A 202 3.98 -4.67 -6.57
N LEU A 203 3.11 -5.31 -5.77
CA LEU A 203 1.91 -6.00 -6.26
C LEU A 203 0.93 -5.03 -6.95
N LEU A 204 0.80 -3.81 -6.45
CA LEU A 204 -0.07 -2.76 -7.03
C LEU A 204 0.52 -2.06 -8.26
N SER A 205 1.75 -2.38 -8.63
CA SER A 205 2.44 -1.74 -9.74
C SER A 205 2.01 -2.32 -11.10
N PRO A 206 2.06 -1.53 -12.19
CA PRO A 206 1.61 -1.99 -13.52
C PRO A 206 2.43 -3.17 -14.07
N TYR A 207 3.70 -3.28 -13.70
CA TYR A 207 4.58 -4.38 -14.12
C TYR A 207 4.89 -5.33 -12.95
N TRP A 208 3.89 -5.58 -12.08
CA TRP A 208 4.06 -6.39 -10.87
C TRP A 208 4.62 -7.79 -11.16
N ARG A 209 4.26 -8.38 -12.31
CA ARG A 209 4.77 -9.69 -12.75
C ARG A 209 6.28 -9.68 -12.89
N GLN A 210 6.83 -8.68 -13.58
CA GLN A 210 8.26 -8.54 -13.81
C GLN A 210 9.02 -8.41 -12.47
N GLY A 211 8.51 -7.61 -11.53
CA GLY A 211 9.09 -7.49 -10.19
C GLY A 211 9.02 -8.78 -9.39
N LEU A 212 7.90 -9.51 -9.47
CA LEU A 212 7.73 -10.80 -8.80
C LEU A 212 8.63 -11.88 -9.42
N GLU A 213 8.74 -11.96 -10.75
CA GLU A 213 9.66 -12.87 -11.44
C GLU A 213 11.11 -12.68 -11.00
N ALA A 214 11.57 -11.42 -10.94
CA ALA A 214 12.92 -11.11 -10.48
C ALA A 214 13.11 -11.50 -8.99
N MET A 215 12.12 -11.27 -8.14
CA MET A 215 12.13 -11.69 -6.74
C MET A 215 12.20 -13.22 -6.61
N LEU A 216 11.49 -13.96 -7.46
CA LEU A 216 11.54 -15.42 -7.49
C LEU A 216 12.89 -15.93 -8.03
N ALA A 217 13.42 -15.33 -9.09
CA ALA A 217 14.71 -15.70 -9.69
C ALA A 217 15.90 -15.48 -8.72
N SER A 218 15.85 -14.40 -7.94
CA SER A 218 16.85 -14.11 -6.91
C SER A 218 16.68 -14.93 -5.63
N LYS A 219 15.57 -15.65 -5.47
CA LYS A 219 15.15 -16.35 -4.26
C LYS A 219 14.94 -15.44 -3.03
N THR A 220 14.76 -14.15 -3.23
CA THR A 220 14.55 -13.17 -2.15
C THR A 220 13.29 -13.48 -1.34
N TYR A 221 12.28 -14.09 -1.95
CA TYR A 221 11.04 -14.50 -1.28
C TYR A 221 11.27 -15.45 -0.09
N HIS A 222 12.39 -16.18 -0.03
CA HIS A 222 12.73 -17.04 1.12
C HIS A 222 12.85 -16.28 2.44
N TYR A 223 13.15 -14.99 2.38
CA TYR A 223 13.38 -14.14 3.55
C TYR A 223 12.15 -13.29 3.91
N LEU A 224 11.01 -13.54 3.20
CA LEU A 224 9.74 -12.90 3.48
C LEU A 224 8.84 -13.80 4.36
N PRO A 225 7.99 -13.23 5.23
CA PRO A 225 7.12 -14.02 6.10
C PRO A 225 6.24 -15.01 5.32
N GLU A 226 6.25 -16.29 5.72
CA GLU A 226 5.42 -17.39 5.16
C GLU A 226 5.66 -17.71 3.67
N MET A 227 6.78 -17.23 3.06
CA MET A 227 7.06 -17.48 1.64
C MET A 227 8.23 -18.45 1.40
N LYS A 228 8.98 -18.77 2.44
CA LYS A 228 10.12 -19.68 2.33
C LYS A 228 9.72 -21.01 1.68
N ASP A 229 10.48 -21.44 0.66
CA ASP A 229 10.29 -22.68 -0.10
C ASP A 229 8.91 -22.82 -0.80
N ARG A 230 8.23 -21.69 -1.06
CA ARG A 230 6.89 -21.67 -1.71
C ARG A 230 6.90 -21.10 -3.12
N LYS A 231 7.95 -21.35 -3.88
CA LYS A 231 8.08 -20.83 -5.25
C LYS A 231 6.90 -21.18 -6.14
N GLU A 232 6.55 -22.46 -6.22
CA GLU A 232 5.45 -22.96 -7.05
C GLU A 232 4.10 -22.38 -6.63
N ALA A 233 3.93 -22.09 -5.35
CA ALA A 233 2.72 -21.43 -4.85
C ALA A 233 2.67 -19.97 -5.29
N LEU A 234 3.78 -19.24 -5.20
CA LEU A 234 3.88 -17.85 -5.66
C LEU A 234 3.72 -17.75 -7.19
N GLU A 235 4.22 -18.72 -7.94
CA GLU A 235 4.08 -18.79 -9.40
C GLU A 235 2.61 -18.92 -9.85
N ARG A 236 1.67 -19.41 -9.00
CA ARG A 236 0.23 -19.42 -9.29
C ARG A 236 -0.36 -18.01 -9.48
N LEU A 237 0.31 -16.96 -8.97
CA LEU A 237 -0.11 -15.60 -9.28
C LEU A 237 0.02 -15.27 -10.78
N PHE A 238 0.85 -15.99 -11.52
CA PHE A 238 0.98 -15.81 -12.96
C PHE A 238 -0.14 -16.47 -13.77
N ASP A 239 -1.04 -17.24 -13.12
CA ASP A 239 -2.28 -17.73 -13.73
C ASP A 239 -3.30 -16.60 -13.94
N ILE A 240 -3.11 -15.45 -13.28
CA ILE A 240 -3.86 -14.22 -13.50
C ILE A 240 -3.61 -13.71 -14.93
N GLU A 241 -4.60 -13.12 -15.58
CA GLU A 241 -4.49 -12.56 -16.92
C GLU A 241 -3.35 -11.54 -17.05
N LEU A 242 -2.64 -11.55 -18.19
CA LEU A 242 -1.37 -10.84 -18.37
C LEU A 242 -1.47 -9.33 -18.12
N GLU A 243 -2.52 -8.71 -18.62
CA GLU A 243 -2.73 -7.25 -18.54
C GLU A 243 -3.39 -6.81 -17.21
N PHE A 244 -3.71 -7.76 -16.33
CA PHE A 244 -4.39 -7.45 -15.08
C PHE A 244 -3.48 -6.71 -14.10
N THR A 245 -4.03 -5.66 -13.50
CA THR A 245 -3.41 -4.93 -12.39
C THR A 245 -4.37 -4.91 -11.21
N PHE A 246 -3.84 -5.12 -10.02
CA PHE A 246 -4.65 -5.09 -8.80
C PHE A 246 -5.15 -3.67 -8.50
N SER A 247 -6.42 -3.54 -8.20
CA SER A 247 -7.08 -2.26 -7.92
C SER A 247 -6.88 -1.80 -6.47
N THR A 248 -6.69 -2.75 -5.55
CA THR A 248 -6.47 -2.46 -4.11
C THR A 248 -5.46 -3.43 -3.49
N SER A 249 -4.84 -2.99 -2.39
CA SER A 249 -3.95 -3.86 -1.59
C SER A 249 -4.66 -5.12 -1.15
N GLU A 250 -5.89 -5.01 -0.65
CA GLU A 250 -6.64 -6.16 -0.15
C GLU A 250 -6.93 -7.17 -1.26
N GLN A 251 -7.17 -6.71 -2.51
CA GLN A 251 -7.34 -7.59 -3.66
C GLN A 251 -6.05 -8.35 -3.98
N ALA A 252 -4.91 -7.65 -4.02
CA ALA A 252 -3.62 -8.26 -4.29
C ALA A 252 -3.23 -9.30 -3.22
N TRP A 253 -3.47 -8.96 -1.95
CA TRP A 253 -3.18 -9.87 -0.85
C TRP A 253 -4.18 -11.03 -0.75
N ALA A 254 -5.41 -10.87 -1.21
CA ALA A 254 -6.36 -11.99 -1.35
C ALA A 254 -5.87 -12.99 -2.40
N ALA A 255 -5.39 -12.52 -3.56
CA ALA A 255 -4.78 -13.38 -4.57
C ALA A 255 -3.55 -14.11 -4.02
N LEU A 256 -2.67 -13.42 -3.28
CA LEU A 256 -1.49 -14.00 -2.65
C LEU A 256 -1.85 -15.08 -1.61
N VAL A 257 -2.83 -14.81 -0.75
CA VAL A 257 -3.33 -15.76 0.27
C VAL A 257 -3.88 -17.03 -0.38
N LEU A 258 -4.63 -16.89 -1.48
CA LEU A 258 -5.14 -18.02 -2.26
C LEU A 258 -4.00 -18.79 -2.94
N ALA A 259 -3.07 -18.10 -3.58
CA ALA A 259 -1.92 -18.73 -4.23
C ALA A 259 -1.07 -19.53 -3.22
N LEU A 260 -0.87 -18.98 -2.03
CA LEU A 260 -0.13 -19.64 -0.93
C LEU A 260 -0.95 -20.69 -0.18
N ASP A 261 -2.24 -20.87 -0.48
CA ASP A 261 -3.15 -21.79 0.24
C ASP A 261 -3.13 -21.56 1.76
N ILE A 262 -3.25 -20.30 2.18
CA ILE A 262 -3.24 -19.93 3.61
C ILE A 262 -4.59 -20.25 4.24
N GLN A 263 -4.59 -21.12 5.26
CA GLN A 263 -5.81 -21.51 5.96
C GLN A 263 -6.15 -20.60 7.13
N ASP A 264 -5.15 -20.07 7.85
CA ASP A 264 -5.32 -19.15 8.98
C ASP A 264 -4.86 -17.74 8.57
N ILE A 265 -5.77 -17.00 7.93
CA ILE A 265 -5.53 -15.66 7.40
C ILE A 265 -5.16 -14.66 8.51
N PRO A 266 -5.85 -14.59 9.65
CA PRO A 266 -5.46 -13.71 10.75
C PRO A 266 -4.04 -13.97 11.26
N LYS A 267 -3.65 -15.24 11.39
CA LYS A 267 -2.29 -15.61 11.82
C LYS A 267 -1.24 -15.24 10.79
N PHE A 268 -1.52 -15.42 9.51
CA PHE A 268 -0.66 -14.99 8.41
C PHE A 268 -0.39 -13.49 8.49
N PHE A 269 -1.44 -12.65 8.58
CA PHE A 269 -1.30 -11.20 8.66
C PHE A 269 -0.68 -10.70 9.95
N LYS A 270 -0.83 -11.44 11.06
CA LYS A 270 -0.08 -11.14 12.29
C LYS A 270 1.43 -11.24 12.08
N LYS A 271 1.92 -12.17 11.23
CA LYS A 271 3.34 -12.26 10.87
C LYS A 271 3.78 -11.12 9.96
N TRP A 272 2.90 -10.62 9.11
CA TRP A 272 3.10 -9.44 8.28
C TRP A 272 2.89 -8.12 9.03
N LYS A 273 2.46 -8.18 10.29
CA LYS A 273 2.24 -7.05 11.18
C LYS A 273 1.30 -5.98 10.62
N THR A 274 0.30 -6.40 9.87
CA THR A 274 -0.74 -5.52 9.34
C THR A 274 -1.82 -5.19 10.37
N SER A 275 -2.71 -4.24 10.06
CA SER A 275 -3.88 -3.96 10.89
C SER A 275 -4.86 -5.14 10.88
N ARG A 276 -5.67 -5.26 11.95
CA ARG A 276 -6.74 -6.26 12.02
C ARG A 276 -7.82 -6.01 10.97
N GLU A 277 -8.07 -4.76 10.65
CA GLU A 277 -9.03 -4.35 9.63
C GLU A 277 -8.61 -4.84 8.26
N PHE A 278 -7.36 -4.60 7.87
CA PHE A 278 -6.80 -5.11 6.61
C PHE A 278 -6.93 -6.63 6.50
N ALA A 279 -6.49 -7.36 7.54
CA ALA A 279 -6.59 -8.82 7.57
C ALA A 279 -8.04 -9.31 7.43
N LYS A 280 -9.00 -8.66 8.10
CA LYS A 280 -10.42 -8.97 8.02
C LYS A 280 -10.98 -8.72 6.61
N THR A 281 -10.60 -7.62 5.98
CA THR A 281 -11.06 -7.30 4.62
C THR A 281 -10.54 -8.32 3.61
N VAL A 282 -9.27 -8.72 3.69
CA VAL A 282 -8.72 -9.80 2.85
C VAL A 282 -9.44 -11.12 3.10
N GLU A 283 -9.69 -11.48 4.36
CA GLU A 283 -10.44 -12.70 4.71
C GLU A 283 -11.84 -12.69 4.10
N GLN A 284 -12.55 -11.56 4.15
CA GLN A 284 -13.86 -11.41 3.54
C GLN A 284 -13.83 -11.60 2.01
N ILE A 285 -12.82 -11.03 1.31
CA ILE A 285 -12.66 -11.25 -0.14
C ILE A 285 -12.44 -12.74 -0.45
N VAL A 286 -11.59 -13.41 0.32
CA VAL A 286 -11.35 -14.86 0.16
C VAL A 286 -12.60 -15.68 0.45
N GLU A 287 -13.39 -15.32 1.48
CA GLU A 287 -14.69 -15.97 1.76
C GLU A 287 -15.67 -15.80 0.60
N ILE A 288 -15.78 -14.60 0.03
CA ILE A 288 -16.65 -14.32 -1.12
C ILE A 288 -16.23 -15.20 -2.31
N LEU A 289 -14.93 -15.28 -2.62
CA LEU A 289 -14.40 -16.12 -3.69
C LEU A 289 -14.77 -17.59 -3.48
N LYS A 290 -14.61 -18.13 -2.27
CA LYS A 290 -15.02 -19.49 -1.92
C LYS A 290 -16.53 -19.73 -2.01
N LEU A 291 -17.36 -18.72 -1.70
CA LEU A 291 -18.80 -18.80 -1.90
C LEU A 291 -19.15 -18.84 -3.39
N ARG A 292 -18.46 -18.03 -4.21
CA ARG A 292 -18.63 -17.98 -5.66
C ARG A 292 -18.19 -19.28 -6.39
N GLU A 293 -17.31 -20.06 -5.80
CA GLU A 293 -17.02 -21.43 -6.31
C GLU A 293 -18.23 -22.36 -6.23
N LYS A 294 -19.13 -22.12 -5.28
CA LYS A 294 -20.35 -22.92 -5.08
C LYS A 294 -21.53 -22.45 -5.94
N GLY A 295 -21.47 -21.27 -6.50
CA GLY A 295 -22.53 -20.69 -7.34
C GLY A 295 -22.70 -19.19 -7.19
N SER A 296 -23.83 -18.66 -7.65
CA SER A 296 -24.20 -17.25 -7.50
C SER A 296 -24.49 -16.91 -6.04
N LEU A 297 -24.24 -15.66 -5.66
CA LEU A 297 -24.49 -15.17 -4.30
C LEU A 297 -26.01 -14.88 -4.12
N ASP A 298 -26.56 -15.37 -3.03
CA ASP A 298 -27.92 -15.07 -2.59
C ASP A 298 -28.01 -13.74 -1.82
N LYS A 299 -29.21 -13.36 -1.40
CA LYS A 299 -29.44 -12.14 -0.64
C LYS A 299 -28.64 -12.09 0.67
N ARG A 300 -28.55 -13.22 1.40
CA ARG A 300 -27.83 -13.29 2.67
C ARG A 300 -26.33 -13.13 2.48
N ALA A 301 -25.77 -13.73 1.43
CA ALA A 301 -24.37 -13.57 1.06
C ALA A 301 -24.08 -12.11 0.65
N CYS A 302 -24.93 -11.49 -0.18
CA CYS A 302 -24.77 -10.09 -0.56
C CYS A 302 -24.94 -9.13 0.62
N TYR A 303 -25.84 -9.41 1.57
CA TYR A 303 -26.02 -8.61 2.76
C TYR A 303 -24.83 -8.68 3.73
N LYS A 304 -24.18 -9.85 3.83
CA LYS A 304 -23.07 -10.09 4.77
C LYS A 304 -21.85 -9.21 4.46
N TYR A 305 -21.64 -8.83 3.20
CA TYR A 305 -20.45 -8.12 2.76
C TYR A 305 -20.79 -6.79 2.10
N GLU A 306 -19.88 -5.81 2.21
CA GLU A 306 -20.00 -4.56 1.48
C GLU A 306 -19.99 -4.79 -0.05
N LYS A 307 -20.84 -4.05 -0.78
CA LYS A 307 -20.94 -4.14 -2.25
C LYS A 307 -19.57 -4.05 -2.94
N ARG A 308 -18.71 -3.16 -2.44
CA ARG A 308 -17.33 -3.00 -2.95
C ARG A 308 -16.54 -4.30 -2.91
N LEU A 309 -16.62 -5.06 -1.82
CA LEU A 309 -15.87 -6.32 -1.68
C LEU A 309 -16.40 -7.42 -2.58
N LEU A 310 -17.72 -7.45 -2.80
CA LEU A 310 -18.35 -8.38 -3.76
C LEU A 310 -17.82 -8.13 -5.17
N LEU A 311 -17.73 -6.86 -5.59
CA LEU A 311 -17.24 -6.48 -6.92
C LEU A 311 -15.74 -6.73 -7.06
N VAL A 312 -14.93 -6.41 -6.05
CA VAL A 312 -13.49 -6.70 -6.01
C VAL A 312 -13.20 -8.20 -6.15
N ALA A 313 -14.04 -9.05 -5.53
CA ALA A 313 -13.93 -10.49 -5.70
C ALA A 313 -14.28 -10.95 -7.12
N GLU A 314 -15.28 -10.34 -7.77
CA GLU A 314 -15.61 -10.63 -9.17
C GLU A 314 -14.50 -10.18 -10.13
N GLU A 315 -13.89 -9.01 -9.91
CA GLU A 315 -12.71 -8.57 -10.69
C GLU A 315 -11.58 -9.60 -10.60
N LEU A 316 -11.34 -10.16 -9.41
CA LEU A 316 -10.31 -11.17 -9.24
C LEU A 316 -10.69 -12.51 -9.92
N ARG A 317 -11.97 -12.89 -9.93
CA ARG A 317 -12.46 -14.04 -10.69
C ARG A 317 -12.26 -13.84 -12.18
N GLU A 318 -12.59 -12.65 -12.70
CA GLU A 318 -12.36 -12.29 -14.10
C GLU A 318 -10.89 -12.40 -14.46
N ALA A 319 -10.00 -11.91 -13.61
CA ALA A 319 -8.55 -11.99 -13.77
C ALA A 319 -8.02 -13.43 -13.87
N TYR A 320 -8.70 -14.40 -13.26
CA TYR A 320 -8.42 -15.83 -13.39
C TYR A 320 -9.23 -16.52 -14.51
N ALA A 321 -9.82 -15.74 -15.42
CA ALA A 321 -10.68 -16.24 -16.49
C ALA A 321 -11.85 -17.12 -15.99
N LEU A 322 -12.34 -16.87 -14.78
CA LEU A 322 -13.49 -17.55 -14.20
C LEU A 322 -14.79 -16.81 -14.56
N SER A 323 -15.93 -17.50 -14.47
CA SER A 323 -17.24 -16.88 -14.69
C SER A 323 -17.51 -15.77 -13.67
N VAL A 324 -18.00 -14.62 -14.15
CA VAL A 324 -18.37 -13.46 -13.36
C VAL A 324 -19.86 -13.18 -13.40
N ASP A 325 -20.37 -12.49 -12.40
CA ASP A 325 -21.81 -12.26 -12.23
C ASP A 325 -22.12 -10.85 -11.68
N TYR A 326 -21.39 -9.83 -12.19
CA TYR A 326 -21.52 -8.43 -11.74
C TYR A 326 -22.97 -7.95 -11.70
N LEU A 327 -23.70 -8.15 -12.80
CA LEU A 327 -25.08 -7.68 -12.93
C LEU A 327 -26.05 -8.39 -11.96
N ALA A 328 -25.83 -9.68 -11.67
CA ALA A 328 -26.67 -10.39 -10.72
C ALA A 328 -26.37 -9.93 -9.28
N ILE A 329 -25.11 -9.75 -8.94
CA ILE A 329 -24.68 -9.21 -7.63
C ILE A 329 -25.30 -7.83 -7.42
N GLU A 330 -25.19 -6.93 -8.39
CA GLU A 330 -25.78 -5.60 -8.30
C GLU A 330 -27.29 -5.66 -8.11
N ARG A 331 -28.02 -6.46 -8.91
CA ARG A 331 -29.47 -6.63 -8.78
C ARG A 331 -29.87 -7.19 -7.42
N VAL A 332 -29.16 -8.20 -6.93
CA VAL A 332 -29.45 -8.81 -5.62
C VAL A 332 -29.19 -7.78 -4.53
N TYR A 333 -28.05 -7.11 -4.55
CA TYR A 333 -27.68 -6.09 -3.56
C TYR A 333 -28.67 -4.93 -3.54
N ASP A 334 -29.02 -4.39 -4.68
CA ASP A 334 -29.95 -3.26 -4.82
C ASP A 334 -31.42 -3.67 -4.45
N SER A 335 -31.72 -4.98 -4.44
CA SER A 335 -33.04 -5.50 -4.00
C SER A 335 -33.14 -5.72 -2.49
N LEU A 336 -32.03 -5.55 -1.74
CA LEU A 336 -32.03 -5.71 -0.28
C LEU A 336 -32.85 -4.59 0.36
N THR A 337 -33.71 -4.95 1.30
CA THR A 337 -34.50 -3.99 2.08
C THR A 337 -33.64 -3.23 3.10
N ILE A 338 -32.59 -3.89 3.59
CA ILE A 338 -31.60 -3.32 4.51
C ILE A 338 -30.21 -3.75 4.04
N HIS A 339 -29.20 -2.89 4.25
CA HIS A 339 -27.79 -3.14 3.93
C HIS A 339 -26.90 -3.25 5.17
N ASP A 340 -27.43 -2.85 6.31
CA ASP A 340 -26.79 -2.94 7.62
C ASP A 340 -27.84 -3.17 8.72
N LYS A 341 -27.44 -3.87 9.78
CA LYS A 341 -28.30 -4.15 10.94
C LYS A 341 -28.84 -2.91 11.64
N HIS A 342 -28.20 -1.75 11.50
CA HIS A 342 -28.65 -0.49 12.09
C HIS A 342 -29.82 0.13 11.30
N GLU A 343 -30.12 -0.35 10.11
CA GLU A 343 -31.28 0.04 9.31
C GLU A 343 -32.57 -0.67 9.75
N VAL A 344 -32.47 -1.73 10.60
CA VAL A 344 -33.63 -2.38 11.19
C VAL A 344 -34.30 -1.42 12.14
N VAL A 345 -35.60 -1.12 11.91
CA VAL A 345 -36.37 -0.12 12.69
C VAL A 345 -36.59 -0.50 14.17
N VAL A 346 -36.40 -1.77 14.52
CA VAL A 346 -36.46 -2.26 15.91
C VAL A 346 -35.07 -2.74 16.34
N ASN A 347 -34.58 -2.18 17.42
CA ASN A 347 -33.27 -2.55 17.98
C ASN A 347 -33.38 -3.19 19.36
N GLY A 348 -32.27 -3.76 19.85
CA GLY A 348 -32.24 -4.44 21.16
C GLY A 348 -32.64 -3.54 22.33
N GLY A 349 -32.27 -2.25 22.29
CA GLY A 349 -32.65 -1.28 23.32
C GLY A 349 -34.18 -1.07 23.42
N MET A 350 -34.84 -1.00 22.28
CA MET A 350 -36.31 -0.90 22.21
C MET A 350 -36.98 -2.17 22.76
N LEU A 351 -36.46 -3.36 22.38
CA LEU A 351 -36.99 -4.63 22.85
C LEU A 351 -36.85 -4.78 24.38
N ILE A 352 -35.75 -4.32 24.95
CA ILE A 352 -35.53 -4.33 26.40
C ILE A 352 -36.49 -3.36 27.09
N LYS A 353 -36.54 -2.10 26.62
CA LYS A 353 -37.28 -1.02 27.29
C LYS A 353 -38.79 -1.16 27.16
N ASP A 354 -39.25 -1.44 25.93
CA ASP A 354 -40.69 -1.35 25.60
C ASP A 354 -41.39 -2.72 25.66
N TYR A 355 -40.64 -3.82 25.54
CA TYR A 355 -41.22 -5.17 25.46
C TYR A 355 -40.68 -6.16 26.51
N GLY A 356 -39.87 -5.69 27.47
CA GLY A 356 -39.44 -6.45 28.64
C GLY A 356 -38.43 -7.58 28.33
N PHE A 357 -37.71 -7.52 27.21
CA PHE A 357 -36.67 -8.51 26.94
C PHE A 357 -35.51 -8.37 27.91
N GLN A 358 -34.88 -9.48 28.24
CA GLN A 358 -33.66 -9.48 29.03
C GLN A 358 -32.42 -9.39 28.13
N PRO A 359 -31.43 -8.59 28.51
CA PRO A 359 -30.15 -8.60 27.81
C PRO A 359 -29.49 -9.99 27.87
N GLY A 360 -29.01 -10.50 26.74
CA GLY A 360 -28.34 -11.78 26.69
C GLY A 360 -28.31 -12.43 25.30
N PRO A 361 -27.77 -13.64 25.21
CA PRO A 361 -27.64 -14.35 23.93
C PRO A 361 -28.97 -14.55 23.19
N ALA A 362 -30.02 -14.89 23.91
CA ALA A 362 -31.35 -15.10 23.33
C ALA A 362 -31.92 -13.84 22.64
N LEU A 363 -31.64 -12.64 23.17
CA LEU A 363 -32.00 -11.39 22.49
C LEU A 363 -31.19 -11.22 21.20
N GLY A 364 -29.90 -11.56 21.21
CA GLY A 364 -29.06 -11.53 20.03
C GLY A 364 -29.56 -12.46 18.93
N GLU A 365 -29.95 -13.68 19.27
CA GLU A 365 -30.52 -14.65 18.32
C GLU A 365 -31.83 -14.16 17.70
N ILE A 366 -32.72 -13.57 18.48
CA ILE A 366 -33.96 -12.98 17.96
C ILE A 366 -33.67 -11.83 17.01
N LEU A 367 -32.75 -10.91 17.36
CA LEU A 367 -32.35 -9.82 16.48
C LEU A 367 -31.78 -10.33 15.17
N THR A 368 -30.95 -11.38 15.22
CA THR A 368 -30.41 -12.02 14.03
C THR A 368 -31.50 -12.69 13.17
N LYS A 369 -32.48 -13.35 13.77
CA LYS A 369 -33.62 -13.92 13.04
C LYS A 369 -34.44 -12.84 12.33
N ILE A 370 -34.71 -11.71 13.00
CA ILE A 370 -35.41 -10.55 12.43
C ILE A 370 -34.62 -10.00 11.23
N GLU A 371 -33.35 -9.75 11.43
CA GLU A 371 -32.45 -9.22 10.42
C GLU A 371 -32.46 -10.07 9.13
N TYR A 372 -32.29 -11.39 9.25
CA TYR A 372 -32.32 -12.29 8.08
C TYR A 372 -33.71 -12.45 7.47
N ALA A 373 -34.79 -12.44 8.27
CA ALA A 373 -36.16 -12.48 7.73
C ALA A 373 -36.45 -11.23 6.87
N ILE A 374 -35.93 -10.06 7.24
CA ILE A 374 -36.05 -8.83 6.45
C ILE A 374 -35.20 -8.93 5.19
N VAL A 375 -33.96 -9.41 5.27
CA VAL A 375 -33.06 -9.62 4.12
C VAL A 375 -33.68 -10.57 3.11
N ASP A 376 -34.28 -11.66 3.54
CA ASP A 376 -34.93 -12.64 2.67
C ASP A 376 -36.23 -12.09 2.03
N GLY A 377 -36.80 -11.00 2.60
CA GLY A 377 -38.04 -10.41 2.16
C GLY A 377 -39.29 -11.10 2.74
N GLU A 378 -39.10 -11.91 3.78
CA GLU A 378 -40.17 -12.60 4.50
C GLU A 378 -40.83 -11.71 5.54
N LEU A 379 -40.13 -10.68 6.00
CA LEU A 379 -40.58 -9.73 7.03
C LEU A 379 -40.39 -8.29 6.54
N ALA A 380 -41.44 -7.47 6.65
CA ALA A 380 -41.35 -6.05 6.38
C ALA A 380 -40.53 -5.35 7.48
N ASN A 381 -39.67 -4.40 7.10
CA ASN A 381 -38.93 -3.59 8.07
C ASN A 381 -39.82 -2.50 8.68
N GLU A 382 -40.88 -2.92 9.35
CA GLU A 382 -41.87 -2.08 10.01
C GLU A 382 -42.07 -2.56 11.45
N LYS A 383 -42.22 -1.62 12.39
CA LYS A 383 -42.25 -1.92 13.81
C LYS A 383 -43.35 -2.94 14.18
N GLU A 384 -44.56 -2.74 13.66
CA GLU A 384 -45.71 -3.60 13.91
C GLU A 384 -45.51 -5.02 13.41
N ALA A 385 -44.96 -5.15 12.17
CA ALA A 385 -44.66 -6.44 11.57
C ALA A 385 -43.58 -7.20 12.35
N ILE A 386 -42.53 -6.50 12.76
CA ILE A 386 -41.44 -7.10 13.54
C ILE A 386 -41.91 -7.58 14.91
N ILE A 387 -42.76 -6.80 15.58
CA ILE A 387 -43.30 -7.20 16.90
C ILE A 387 -44.22 -8.41 16.77
N ALA A 388 -45.08 -8.48 15.74
CA ALA A 388 -45.91 -9.65 15.48
C ALA A 388 -45.06 -10.91 15.21
N TYR A 389 -44.00 -10.77 14.38
CA TYR A 389 -43.06 -11.85 14.11
C TYR A 389 -42.36 -12.38 15.37
N ILE A 390 -41.92 -11.49 16.25
CA ILE A 390 -41.31 -11.88 17.54
C ILE A 390 -42.28 -12.69 18.40
N GLN A 391 -43.58 -12.34 18.43
CA GLN A 391 -44.59 -13.06 19.19
C GLN A 391 -44.78 -14.47 18.65
N GLN A 392 -44.85 -14.62 17.33
CA GLN A 392 -44.96 -15.92 16.68
C GLN A 392 -43.76 -16.83 17.00
N VAL A 393 -42.50 -16.32 16.84
CA VAL A 393 -41.29 -17.07 17.17
C VAL A 393 -41.26 -17.55 18.61
N LYS A 394 -41.72 -16.73 19.56
CA LYS A 394 -41.84 -17.12 20.99
C LYS A 394 -42.88 -18.20 21.26
N GLU A 395 -43.93 -18.30 20.46
CA GLU A 395 -44.94 -19.35 20.58
C GLU A 395 -44.47 -20.68 20.03
N GLU A 396 -43.65 -20.68 18.97
CA GLU A 396 -43.04 -21.86 18.33
C GLU A 396 -41.93 -22.50 19.18
N GLU A 397 -41.29 -21.74 20.06
CA GLU A 397 -40.22 -22.20 20.96
C GLU A 397 -40.70 -22.71 22.31
N LYS A 398 -42.03 -22.68 22.56
CA LYS A 398 -42.69 -23.24 23.78
C LYS A 398 -43.21 -24.66 23.55
#